data_dacd9ace631fecc7f4a4584d65534c37
#
_entry.id   dacd9ace631fecc7f4a4584d65534c37
#
_cell.length_a   1.000
_cell.length_b   1.000
_cell.length_c   1.000
_cell.angle_alpha   90.00
_cell.angle_beta   90.00
_cell.angle_gamma   90.00
#
_symmetry.space_group_name_H-M   'P 1'
#
loop_
_entity.id
_entity.type
_entity.pdbx_description
1 polymer ?
#
loop_
_entity_poly.entity_id
_entity_poly.type
_entity_poly.pdbx_seq_one_letter_code
_entity_poly.pdbx_strand_id
1 'polypeptide(L)'
;MKNDAFIINPARGPIIQEDHLYHALKSNRIAGACLDTWYTYPKSDSDEPLPSKFNFGELKNVIITPHVCGSTYGTFSRRMKIVGQNINNYYNDQKLINIVDELSKI
;
A
#
# COMPACT_ATOMS: atom_id res chain seq x y z
N MET A 1 18.67 10.19 4.44
CA MET A 1 17.88 9.95 5.67
C MET A 1 18.85 9.76 6.83
N LYS A 2 18.39 9.97 8.07
CA LYS A 2 19.17 9.66 9.27
C LYS A 2 19.31 8.14 9.45
N ASN A 3 20.35 7.69 10.16
CA ASN A 3 20.59 6.26 10.36
C ASN A 3 19.58 5.59 11.31
N ASP A 4 18.90 6.38 12.13
CA ASP A 4 17.82 5.96 13.03
C ASP A 4 16.41 6.05 12.39
N ALA A 5 16.31 6.43 11.11
CA ALA A 5 15.03 6.59 10.43
C ALA A 5 14.41 5.25 10.04
N PHE A 6 13.09 5.19 10.12
CA PHE A 6 12.26 4.10 9.59
C PHE A 6 11.49 4.55 8.35
N ILE A 7 11.32 3.64 7.39
CA ILE A 7 10.43 3.80 6.24
C ILE A 7 9.18 2.97 6.47
N ILE A 8 7.99 3.57 6.25
CA ILE A 8 6.72 2.84 6.25
C ILE A 8 6.06 3.04 4.88
N ASN A 9 5.86 1.97 4.12
CA ASN A 9 5.23 2.02 2.80
C ASN A 9 3.94 1.19 2.73
N PRO A 10 2.79 1.79 3.04
CA PRO A 10 1.48 1.16 2.85
C PRO A 10 0.85 1.53 1.50
N ALA A 11 1.56 2.22 0.62
CA ALA A 11 1.01 2.80 -0.61
C ALA A 11 1.25 1.91 -1.84
N ARG A 12 2.45 1.97 -2.42
CA ARG A 12 2.85 1.14 -3.57
C ARG A 12 4.35 0.86 -3.53
N GLY A 13 4.77 -0.36 -3.86
CA GLY A 13 6.19 -0.76 -3.91
C GLY A 13 7.06 0.20 -4.73
N PRO A 14 6.72 0.45 -6.02
CA PRO A 14 7.55 1.26 -6.92
C PRO A 14 7.74 2.74 -6.54
N ILE A 15 7.08 3.25 -5.48
CA ILE A 15 7.37 4.58 -4.93
C ILE A 15 8.80 4.67 -4.40
N ILE A 16 9.37 3.53 -3.98
CA ILE A 16 10.73 3.43 -3.49
C ILE A 16 11.49 2.47 -4.40
N GLN A 17 12.66 2.87 -4.87
CA GLN A 17 13.48 1.98 -5.71
C GLN A 17 13.92 0.76 -4.91
N GLU A 18 13.60 -0.43 -5.43
CA GLU A 18 13.70 -1.71 -4.74
C GLU A 18 15.13 -2.04 -4.29
N ASP A 19 16.08 -1.92 -5.19
CA ASP A 19 17.49 -2.19 -4.94
C ASP A 19 18.10 -1.22 -3.92
N HIS A 20 17.79 0.05 -4.03
CA HIS A 20 18.29 1.06 -3.09
C HIS A 20 17.72 0.83 -1.68
N LEU A 21 16.44 0.49 -1.56
CA LEU A 21 15.83 0.18 -0.27
C LEU A 21 16.46 -1.07 0.35
N TYR A 22 16.58 -2.16 -0.43
CA TYR A 22 17.17 -3.41 0.06
C TYR A 22 18.60 -3.20 0.57
N HIS A 23 19.45 -2.54 -0.23
CA HIS A 23 20.84 -2.30 0.16
C HIS A 23 20.98 -1.34 1.33
N ALA A 24 20.13 -0.31 1.45
CA ALA A 24 20.12 0.58 2.60
C ALA A 24 19.75 -0.15 3.90
N LEU A 25 18.80 -1.07 3.85
CA LEU A 25 18.38 -1.89 4.99
C LEU A 25 19.46 -2.93 5.35
N LYS A 26 19.99 -3.64 4.35
CA LYS A 26 21.02 -4.67 4.53
C LYS A 26 22.31 -4.10 5.14
N SER A 27 22.67 -2.88 4.78
CA SER A 27 23.85 -2.20 5.30
C SER A 27 23.58 -1.37 6.55
N ASN A 28 22.36 -1.41 7.13
CA ASN A 28 21.93 -0.62 8.27
C ASN A 28 22.12 0.91 8.09
N ARG A 29 22.03 1.41 6.85
CA ARG A 29 22.04 2.85 6.57
C ARG A 29 20.78 3.58 7.04
N ILE A 30 19.71 2.83 7.26
CA ILE A 30 18.49 3.24 7.96
C ILE A 30 18.15 2.19 8.99
N ALA A 31 17.40 2.56 10.02
CA ALA A 31 17.10 1.68 11.15
C ALA A 31 16.19 0.51 10.73
N GLY A 32 15.23 0.73 9.84
CA GLY A 32 14.35 -0.33 9.39
C GLY A 32 13.26 0.11 8.44
N ALA A 33 12.39 -0.85 8.05
CA ALA A 33 11.22 -0.57 7.24
C ALA A 33 10.02 -1.44 7.61
N CYS A 34 8.80 -0.89 7.36
CA CYS A 34 7.54 -1.64 7.33
C CYS A 34 6.98 -1.59 5.90
N LEU A 35 6.87 -2.74 5.24
CA LEU A 35 6.48 -2.85 3.84
C LEU A 35 5.21 -3.68 3.73
N ASP A 36 4.12 -3.07 3.27
CA ASP A 36 2.85 -3.76 3.02
C ASP A 36 2.59 -3.96 1.52
N THR A 37 3.31 -3.22 0.68
CA THR A 37 3.13 -3.26 -0.77
C THR A 37 4.41 -3.68 -1.47
N TRP A 38 4.25 -4.40 -2.60
CA TRP A 38 5.32 -5.13 -3.25
C TRP A 38 5.57 -4.63 -4.67
N TYR A 39 6.66 -5.08 -5.26
CA TYR A 39 7.12 -4.70 -6.61
C TYR A 39 6.49 -5.58 -7.68
N THR A 40 6.18 -6.83 -7.34
CA THR A 40 5.55 -7.79 -8.25
C THR A 40 4.32 -8.39 -7.60
N TYR A 41 3.25 -8.52 -8.37
CA TYR A 41 2.00 -9.15 -7.97
C TYR A 41 1.62 -10.25 -8.97
N PRO A 42 0.88 -11.29 -8.53
CA PRO A 42 0.32 -12.28 -9.41
C PRO A 42 -0.55 -11.63 -10.51
N LYS A 43 -0.46 -12.13 -11.73
CA LYS A 43 -1.31 -11.69 -12.87
C LYS A 43 -2.50 -12.61 -13.07
N SER A 44 -2.49 -13.79 -12.48
CA SER A 44 -3.56 -14.78 -12.49
C SER A 44 -3.50 -15.62 -11.21
N ASP A 45 -4.56 -16.38 -10.91
CA ASP A 45 -4.63 -17.23 -9.72
C ASP A 45 -3.59 -18.39 -9.71
N SER A 46 -3.05 -18.72 -10.89
CA SER A 46 -2.00 -19.74 -11.04
C SER A 46 -0.58 -19.17 -11.04
N ASP A 47 -0.43 -17.86 -10.92
CA ASP A 47 0.86 -17.18 -10.93
C ASP A 47 1.33 -16.94 -9.49
N GLU A 48 2.49 -17.46 -9.15
CA GLU A 48 3.13 -17.31 -7.85
C GLU A 48 4.48 -16.58 -7.95
N PRO A 49 4.49 -15.32 -8.41
CA PRO A 49 5.74 -14.58 -8.54
C PRO A 49 6.33 -14.26 -7.18
N LEU A 50 7.64 -14.17 -7.11
CA LEU A 50 8.28 -13.56 -5.95
C LEU A 50 7.87 -12.08 -5.86
N PRO A 51 7.46 -11.59 -4.69
CA PRO A 51 6.97 -10.21 -4.51
C PRO A 51 8.05 -9.15 -4.75
N SER A 52 9.30 -9.56 -4.72
CA SER A 52 10.50 -8.75 -4.91
C SER A 52 11.61 -9.61 -5.51
N LYS A 53 12.51 -9.02 -6.29
CA LYS A 53 13.76 -9.67 -6.74
C LYS A 53 14.79 -9.85 -5.62
N PHE A 54 14.58 -9.21 -4.46
CA PHE A 54 15.40 -9.34 -3.26
C PHE A 54 14.60 -10.02 -2.14
N ASN A 55 15.29 -10.83 -1.34
CA ASN A 55 14.66 -11.46 -0.17
C ASN A 55 14.66 -10.52 1.04
N PHE A 56 13.66 -9.64 1.13
CA PHE A 56 13.47 -8.78 2.30
C PHE A 56 13.20 -9.57 3.59
N GLY A 57 12.71 -10.81 3.49
CA GLY A 57 12.45 -11.68 4.64
C GLY A 57 13.71 -12.12 5.40
N GLU A 58 14.89 -12.02 4.80
CA GLU A 58 16.17 -12.31 5.47
C GLU A 58 16.64 -11.16 6.38
N LEU A 59 16.07 -9.96 6.20
CA LEU A 59 16.49 -8.77 6.92
C LEU A 59 15.81 -8.69 8.29
N LYS A 60 16.61 -8.54 9.35
CA LYS A 60 16.09 -8.48 10.74
C LYS A 60 15.42 -7.15 11.11
N ASN A 61 15.62 -6.12 10.30
CA ASN A 61 15.12 -4.77 10.49
C ASN A 61 13.96 -4.42 9.56
N VAL A 62 13.22 -5.43 9.04
CA VAL A 62 12.07 -5.22 8.17
C VAL A 62 10.86 -5.98 8.70
N ILE A 63 9.72 -5.29 8.75
CA ILE A 63 8.41 -5.90 8.94
C ILE A 63 7.74 -5.93 7.56
N ILE A 64 7.25 -7.10 7.17
CA ILE A 64 6.58 -7.31 5.88
C ILE A 64 5.18 -7.85 6.09
N THR A 65 4.22 -7.34 5.31
CA THR A 65 2.83 -7.80 5.31
C THR A 65 2.32 -7.95 3.88
N PRO A 66 1.31 -8.81 3.64
CA PRO A 66 0.89 -9.17 2.28
C PRO A 66 -0.18 -8.22 1.72
N HIS A 67 0.05 -6.93 1.72
CA HIS A 67 -0.84 -5.88 1.20
C HIS A 67 -2.22 -5.86 1.90
N VAL A 68 -2.21 -5.87 3.22
CA VAL A 68 -3.41 -5.97 4.06
C VAL A 68 -3.63 -4.77 4.99
N CYS A 69 -2.74 -3.78 5.00
CA CYS A 69 -2.84 -2.64 5.92
C CYS A 69 -4.15 -1.85 5.79
N GLY A 70 -4.79 -1.87 4.61
CA GLY A 70 -6.10 -1.28 4.37
C GLY A 70 -7.28 -2.17 4.76
N SER A 71 -7.06 -3.43 5.11
CA SER A 71 -8.09 -4.43 5.42
C SER A 71 -8.29 -4.57 6.92
N THR A 72 -8.94 -3.59 7.54
CA THR A 72 -9.29 -3.65 8.96
C THR A 72 -10.72 -4.12 9.16
N TYR A 73 -11.02 -4.66 10.36
CA TYR A 73 -12.38 -5.01 10.71
C TYR A 73 -13.34 -3.83 10.50
N GLY A 74 -14.37 -4.03 9.74
CA GLY A 74 -15.38 -3.00 9.43
C GLY A 74 -14.99 -2.03 8.30
N THR A 75 -13.77 -2.03 7.75
CA THR A 75 -13.40 -1.16 6.63
C THR A 75 -14.28 -1.42 5.41
N PHE A 76 -14.50 -2.67 5.06
CA PHE A 76 -15.36 -3.05 3.95
C PHE A 76 -16.80 -2.55 4.17
N SER A 77 -17.37 -2.78 5.35
CA SER A 77 -18.73 -2.34 5.69
C SER A 77 -18.88 -0.81 5.60
N ARG A 78 -17.92 -0.04 6.15
CA ARG A 78 -17.94 1.42 6.06
C ARG A 78 -17.84 1.92 4.62
N ARG A 79 -16.97 1.31 3.80
CA ARG A 79 -16.85 1.67 2.38
C ARG A 79 -18.15 1.38 1.62
N MET A 80 -18.75 0.21 1.83
CA MET A 80 -20.01 -0.16 1.17
C MET A 80 -21.18 0.73 1.60
N LYS A 81 -21.20 1.18 2.86
CA LYS A 81 -22.19 2.16 3.31
C LYS A 81 -22.11 3.48 2.54
N ILE A 82 -20.90 4.01 2.31
CA ILE A 82 -20.69 5.24 1.54
C ILE A 82 -21.08 5.04 0.07
N VAL A 83 -20.72 3.91 -0.52
CA VAL A 83 -21.11 3.56 -1.89
C VAL A 83 -22.64 3.51 -2.01
N GLY A 84 -23.33 2.79 -1.11
CA GLY A 84 -24.78 2.72 -1.10
C GLY A 84 -25.44 4.08 -0.91
N GLN A 85 -24.87 4.94 -0.05
CA GLN A 85 -25.37 6.30 0.14
C GLN A 85 -25.21 7.14 -1.13
N ASN A 86 -24.10 7.04 -1.85
CA ASN A 86 -23.90 7.73 -3.12
C ASN A 86 -24.85 7.26 -4.22
N ILE A 87 -25.13 5.95 -4.30
CA ILE A 87 -26.13 5.41 -5.23
C ILE A 87 -27.50 5.99 -4.93
N ASN A 88 -27.90 5.99 -3.65
CA ASN A 88 -29.18 6.57 -3.24
C ASN A 88 -29.25 8.09 -3.49
N ASN A 89 -28.20 8.82 -3.20
CA ASN A 89 -28.11 10.25 -3.46
C ASN A 89 -28.23 10.55 -4.96
N TYR A 90 -27.53 9.79 -5.80
CA TYR A 90 -27.60 9.94 -7.25
C TYR A 90 -29.03 9.70 -7.78
N TYR A 91 -29.70 8.65 -7.29
CA TYR A 91 -31.07 8.33 -7.71
C TYR A 91 -32.09 9.41 -7.30
N ASN A 92 -31.85 10.14 -6.22
CA ASN A 92 -32.73 11.16 -5.69
C ASN A 92 -32.26 12.60 -5.99
N ASP A 93 -31.36 12.78 -6.97
CA ASP A 93 -30.79 14.09 -7.35
C ASP A 93 -30.17 14.86 -6.16
N GLN A 94 -29.63 14.13 -5.17
CA GLN A 94 -28.98 14.69 -4.00
C GLN A 94 -27.47 14.80 -4.21
N LYS A 95 -26.82 15.66 -3.40
CA LYS A 95 -25.37 15.86 -3.45
C LYS A 95 -24.62 14.57 -3.11
N LEU A 96 -23.68 14.17 -3.99
CA LEU A 96 -22.78 13.05 -3.75
C LEU A 96 -21.70 13.40 -2.71
N ILE A 97 -21.21 12.38 -2.02
CA ILE A 97 -20.13 12.50 -1.02
C ILE A 97 -18.79 12.09 -1.66
N ASN A 98 -17.72 12.74 -1.25
CA ASN A 98 -16.36 12.44 -1.71
C ASN A 98 -16.19 12.54 -3.24
N ILE A 99 -16.78 13.57 -3.85
CA ILE A 99 -16.54 13.87 -5.26
C ILE A 99 -15.09 14.29 -5.44
N VAL A 100 -14.45 13.72 -6.44
CA VAL A 100 -13.11 14.14 -6.90
C VAL A 100 -13.31 15.01 -8.14
N ASP A 101 -13.06 16.30 -8.02
CA ASP A 101 -13.12 17.22 -9.14
C ASP A 101 -11.94 16.98 -10.10
N GLU A 102 -12.14 17.29 -11.38
CA GLU A 102 -11.09 17.16 -12.40
C GLU A 102 -9.85 18.02 -12.10
N LEU A 103 -10.02 19.11 -11.35
CA LEU A 103 -8.95 20.00 -10.92
C LEU A 103 -8.06 19.42 -9.81
N SER A 104 -8.45 18.31 -9.17
CA SER A 104 -7.65 17.62 -8.14
C SER A 104 -6.70 16.57 -8.72
N LYS A 105 -6.52 16.56 -10.05
CA LYS A 105 -5.62 15.64 -10.77
C LYS A 105 -4.19 16.19 -10.93
N ILE A 106 -3.77 17.10 -10.06
CA ILE A 106 -2.38 17.60 -10.04
C ILE A 106 -1.60 16.93 -8.92
#